data_f68466a4e77536db61448d4cff3f3eb8
#
_entry.id   f68466a4e77536db61448d4cff3f3eb8
#
_cell.length_a   1.000
_cell.length_b   1.000
_cell.length_c   1.000
_cell.angle_alpha   90.00
_cell.angle_beta   90.00
_cell.angle_gamma   90.00
#
_symmetry.space_group_name_H-M   'P 1'
#
loop_
_entity.id
_entity.type
_entity.pdbx_description
1 polymer ?
#
loop_
_entity_poly.entity_id
_entity_poly.type
_entity_poly.pdbx_seq_one_letter_code
_entity_poly.pdbx_strand_id
1 'polypeptide(L)'
;MGGSDFHLERTDLDISQMLQKVCQQFRGRMEDKEMELRMDIQPAFHYAGDGRLMEKVFTNVVGNAVAYSPVGATVTVSLQNGTFFVENSGIHIAEEDLKQIFTPFYRVDKSRNRNSGGSGLGLYITKTILDHHRIPHSMVNTEDGVRFTAFLR
;
A
#
# COMPACT_ATOMS: atom_id res chain seq x y z
N MET A 1 3.62 27.08 2.24
CA MET A 1 3.75 26.31 2.21
C MET A 1 2.96 25.06 2.29
N GLY A 2 3.16 24.21 1.40
CA GLY A 2 2.37 23.08 1.33
C GLY A 2 2.21 22.37 2.63
N GLY A 3 3.29 22.25 3.37
CA GLY A 3 3.20 21.58 4.64
C GLY A 3 2.31 22.28 5.63
N SER A 4 2.29 23.60 5.57
CA SER A 4 1.51 24.36 6.52
C SER A 4 0.02 24.24 6.24
N ASP A 5 -0.34 23.89 5.02
CA ASP A 5 -1.74 23.76 4.66
C ASP A 5 -2.26 22.33 4.85
N PHE A 6 -1.37 21.40 5.13
CA PHE A 6 -1.74 20.00 5.31
C PHE A 6 -2.19 19.79 6.75
N HIS A 7 -3.46 19.47 6.91
CA HIS A 7 -4.06 19.39 8.23
C HIS A 7 -4.64 18.00 8.44
N LEU A 8 -4.21 17.33 9.50
CA LEU A 8 -4.71 16.02 9.85
C LEU A 8 -5.84 16.16 10.86
N GLU A 9 -6.95 15.51 10.57
CA GLU A 9 -8.05 15.42 11.53
C GLU A 9 -8.00 14.04 12.16
N ARG A 10 -7.26 13.93 13.23
CA ARG A 10 -7.03 12.63 13.86
C ARG A 10 -8.23 12.19 14.67
N THR A 11 -8.63 10.96 14.44
CA THR A 11 -9.66 10.30 15.24
C THR A 11 -9.19 8.89 15.54
N ASP A 12 -9.90 8.21 16.43
CA ASP A 12 -9.59 6.82 16.71
C ASP A 12 -10.10 5.95 15.58
N LEU A 13 -9.19 5.23 14.93
CA LEU A 13 -9.52 4.42 13.78
C LEU A 13 -9.35 2.94 14.09
N ASP A 14 -10.35 2.14 13.72
CA ASP A 14 -10.20 0.69 13.73
C ASP A 14 -9.52 0.28 12.43
N ILE A 15 -8.20 0.19 12.47
CA ILE A 15 -7.39 -0.11 11.29
C ILE A 15 -7.69 -1.52 10.78
N SER A 16 -7.92 -2.47 11.69
CA SER A 16 -8.22 -3.84 11.30
C SER A 16 -9.43 -3.90 10.40
N GLN A 17 -10.50 -3.21 10.77
CA GLN A 17 -11.72 -3.19 9.97
C GLN A 17 -11.50 -2.45 8.65
N MET A 18 -10.75 -1.34 8.70
CA MET A 18 -10.46 -0.56 7.51
C MET A 18 -9.72 -1.40 6.48
N LEU A 19 -8.71 -2.17 6.91
CA LEU A 19 -7.96 -3.03 6.01
C LEU A 19 -8.82 -4.13 5.42
N GLN A 20 -9.72 -4.70 6.21
CA GLN A 20 -10.61 -5.73 5.70
C GLN A 20 -11.51 -5.19 4.60
N LYS A 21 -12.01 -3.97 4.78
CA LYS A 21 -12.83 -3.34 3.75
C LYS A 21 -12.05 -3.07 2.48
N VAL A 22 -10.81 -2.60 2.61
CA VAL A 22 -9.98 -2.33 1.45
C VAL A 22 -9.71 -3.62 0.69
N CYS A 23 -9.36 -4.69 1.39
CA CYS A 23 -9.11 -5.97 0.74
C CYS A 23 -10.35 -6.45 -0.01
N GLN A 24 -11.52 -6.25 0.57
CA GLN A 24 -12.76 -6.64 -0.06
C GLN A 24 -12.96 -5.92 -1.39
N GLN A 25 -12.55 -4.66 -1.48
CA GLN A 25 -12.70 -3.89 -2.71
C GLN A 25 -11.91 -4.48 -3.87
N PHE A 26 -10.82 -5.19 -3.58
CA PHE A 26 -9.95 -5.69 -4.64
C PHE A 26 -10.14 -7.18 -4.94
N ARG A 27 -11.08 -7.84 -4.25
CA ARG A 27 -11.25 -9.29 -4.46
C ARG A 27 -11.64 -9.62 -5.89
N GLY A 28 -12.50 -8.82 -6.52
CA GLY A 28 -12.90 -9.08 -7.90
C GLY A 28 -11.72 -9.02 -8.86
N ARG A 29 -10.87 -8.00 -8.70
CA ARG A 29 -9.69 -7.89 -9.55
C ARG A 29 -8.72 -9.03 -9.34
N MET A 30 -8.59 -9.47 -8.09
CA MET A 30 -7.71 -10.59 -7.78
C MET A 30 -8.23 -11.87 -8.41
N GLU A 31 -9.55 -12.10 -8.34
CA GLU A 31 -10.13 -13.26 -8.96
C GLU A 31 -9.92 -13.26 -10.47
N ASP A 32 -10.08 -12.11 -11.10
CA ASP A 32 -9.86 -11.99 -12.53
C ASP A 32 -8.43 -12.34 -12.93
N LYS A 33 -7.47 -12.10 -12.05
CA LYS A 33 -6.07 -12.40 -12.28
C LYS A 33 -5.67 -13.74 -11.64
N GLU A 34 -6.64 -14.49 -11.14
CA GLU A 34 -6.38 -15.79 -10.50
C GLU A 34 -5.37 -15.67 -9.36
N MET A 35 -5.43 -14.58 -8.62
CA MET A 35 -4.53 -14.31 -7.52
C MET A 35 -5.07 -14.85 -6.21
N GLU A 36 -4.15 -15.19 -5.31
CA GLU A 36 -4.53 -15.60 -3.97
C GLU A 36 -4.34 -14.42 -3.02
N LEU A 37 -5.34 -14.20 -2.16
CA LEU A 37 -5.26 -13.18 -1.12
C LEU A 37 -5.07 -13.86 0.23
N ARG A 38 -4.01 -13.51 0.94
CA ARG A 38 -3.77 -13.99 2.30
C ARG A 38 -3.88 -12.81 3.24
N MET A 39 -4.70 -12.95 4.26
CA MET A 39 -4.91 -11.89 5.24
C MET A 39 -4.48 -12.39 6.61
N ASP A 40 -3.61 -11.64 7.25
CA ASP A 40 -3.15 -11.92 8.61
C ASP A 40 -3.29 -10.63 9.40
N ILE A 41 -4.54 -10.30 9.75
CA ILE A 41 -4.89 -9.03 10.36
C ILE A 41 -5.39 -9.28 11.77
N GLN A 42 -4.64 -8.80 12.76
CA GLN A 42 -5.09 -8.91 14.14
C GLN A 42 -6.37 -8.08 14.32
N PRO A 43 -7.32 -8.57 15.12
CA PRO A 43 -8.56 -7.82 15.29
C PRO A 43 -8.38 -6.61 16.18
N ALA A 44 -9.23 -5.61 15.96
CA ALA A 44 -9.39 -4.48 16.86
C ALA A 44 -8.10 -3.70 17.12
N PHE A 45 -7.25 -3.53 16.10
CA PHE A 45 -6.09 -2.66 16.24
C PHE A 45 -6.53 -1.23 15.95
N HIS A 46 -6.28 -0.33 16.90
CA HIS A 46 -6.69 1.06 16.79
C HIS A 46 -5.49 1.98 16.66
N TYR A 47 -5.67 3.05 15.91
CA TYR A 47 -4.62 4.02 15.66
C TYR A 47 -5.27 5.40 15.51
N ALA A 48 -4.69 6.41 16.16
CA ALA A 48 -5.19 7.78 16.05
C ALA A 48 -4.63 8.42 14.80
N GLY A 49 -5.44 8.56 13.77
CA GLY A 49 -5.01 9.13 12.51
C GLY A 49 -6.15 9.75 11.75
N ASP A 50 -5.85 10.22 10.55
CA ASP A 50 -6.86 10.81 9.68
C ASP A 50 -7.49 9.71 8.85
N GLY A 51 -8.77 9.42 9.11
CA GLY A 51 -9.43 8.25 8.53
C GLY A 51 -9.46 8.27 7.01
N ARG A 52 -9.80 9.43 6.43
CA ARG A 52 -9.89 9.53 4.98
C ARG A 52 -8.52 9.33 4.33
N LEU A 53 -7.49 9.90 4.92
CA LEU A 53 -6.15 9.81 4.38
C LEU A 53 -5.56 8.42 4.59
N MET A 54 -5.78 7.81 5.75
CA MET A 54 -5.28 6.47 6.00
C MET A 54 -5.96 5.45 5.09
N GLU A 55 -7.24 5.61 4.83
CA GLU A 55 -7.92 4.74 3.88
C GLU A 55 -7.28 4.85 2.50
N LYS A 56 -6.90 6.06 2.10
CA LYS A 56 -6.26 6.28 0.82
C LYS A 56 -4.90 5.56 0.76
N VAL A 57 -4.15 5.58 1.87
CA VAL A 57 -2.88 4.85 1.94
C VAL A 57 -3.11 3.36 1.68
N PHE A 58 -4.05 2.76 2.39
CA PHE A 58 -4.27 1.33 2.26
C PHE A 58 -4.79 0.97 0.88
N THR A 59 -5.70 1.77 0.33
CA THR A 59 -6.22 1.55 -1.01
C THR A 59 -5.11 1.63 -2.05
N ASN A 60 -4.22 2.62 -1.92
CA ASN A 60 -3.11 2.78 -2.87
C ASN A 60 -2.13 1.62 -2.78
N VAL A 61 -1.78 1.20 -1.55
CA VAL A 61 -0.77 0.15 -1.38
C VAL A 61 -1.29 -1.20 -1.84
N VAL A 62 -2.51 -1.57 -1.43
CA VAL A 62 -3.10 -2.84 -1.85
C VAL A 62 -3.37 -2.81 -3.34
N GLY A 63 -3.89 -1.70 -3.85
CA GLY A 63 -4.17 -1.57 -5.27
C GLY A 63 -2.93 -1.71 -6.13
N ASN A 64 -1.81 -1.12 -5.70
CA ASN A 64 -0.55 -1.28 -6.42
C ASN A 64 -0.10 -2.73 -6.43
N ALA A 65 -0.19 -3.42 -5.30
CA ALA A 65 0.21 -4.81 -5.23
C ALA A 65 -0.59 -5.66 -6.22
N VAL A 66 -1.90 -5.42 -6.30
CA VAL A 66 -2.74 -6.16 -7.22
C VAL A 66 -2.42 -5.80 -8.67
N ALA A 67 -2.23 -4.51 -8.95
CA ALA A 67 -2.04 -4.05 -10.32
C ALA A 67 -0.72 -4.54 -10.92
N TYR A 68 0.34 -4.59 -10.12
CA TYR A 68 1.66 -4.92 -10.64
C TYR A 68 2.02 -6.39 -10.51
N SER A 69 1.19 -7.19 -9.87
CA SER A 69 1.46 -8.62 -9.74
C SER A 69 1.06 -9.37 -10.99
N PRO A 70 1.80 -10.45 -11.34
CA PRO A 70 1.40 -11.27 -12.47
C PRO A 70 0.17 -12.12 -12.15
N VAL A 71 -0.42 -12.69 -13.19
CA VAL A 71 -1.52 -13.64 -13.02
C VAL A 71 -1.05 -14.79 -12.12
N GLY A 72 -1.89 -15.17 -11.18
CA GLY A 72 -1.59 -16.30 -10.30
C GLY A 72 -0.76 -15.94 -9.09
N ALA A 73 -0.39 -14.67 -8.91
CA ALA A 73 0.44 -14.26 -7.78
C ALA A 73 -0.33 -14.30 -6.47
N THR A 74 0.41 -14.24 -5.36
CA THR A 74 -0.16 -14.15 -4.03
C THR A 74 0.06 -12.76 -3.47
N VAL A 75 -0.99 -12.18 -2.88
CA VAL A 75 -0.87 -10.92 -2.14
C VAL A 75 -1.17 -11.22 -0.68
N THR A 76 -0.25 -10.84 0.20
CA THR A 76 -0.41 -10.99 1.63
C THR A 76 -0.57 -9.62 2.27
N VAL A 77 -1.64 -9.45 3.05
CA VAL A 77 -1.89 -8.22 3.80
C VAL A 77 -1.84 -8.58 5.27
N SER A 78 -0.94 -7.95 6.00
CA SER A 78 -0.68 -8.32 7.40
C SER A 78 -0.71 -7.08 8.29
N LEU A 79 -1.27 -7.25 9.49
CA LEU A 79 -1.24 -6.23 10.53
C LEU A 79 -1.08 -6.93 11.86
N GLN A 80 0.11 -6.82 12.46
CA GLN A 80 0.40 -7.44 13.74
C GLN A 80 1.21 -6.47 14.59
N ASN A 81 0.69 -6.15 15.76
CA ASN A 81 1.38 -5.28 16.72
C ASN A 81 1.78 -3.94 16.11
N GLY A 82 0.92 -3.38 15.26
CA GLY A 82 1.18 -2.10 14.63
C GLY A 82 2.03 -2.15 13.39
N THR A 83 2.58 -3.31 13.04
CA THR A 83 3.33 -3.47 11.80
C THR A 83 2.38 -3.90 10.70
N PHE A 84 2.24 -3.05 9.72
CA PHE A 84 1.41 -3.31 8.53
C PHE A 84 2.31 -3.58 7.35
N PHE A 85 2.04 -4.66 6.62
CA PHE A 85 2.75 -4.84 5.36
C PHE A 85 1.84 -5.45 4.30
N VAL A 86 2.19 -5.18 3.05
CA VAL A 86 1.58 -5.81 1.88
C VAL A 86 2.72 -6.38 1.05
N GLU A 87 2.67 -7.67 0.80
CA GLU A 87 3.68 -8.33 -0.01
C GLU A 87 3.02 -9.00 -1.20
N ASN A 88 3.56 -8.78 -2.39
CA ASN A 88 3.06 -9.47 -3.57
C ASN A 88 4.17 -10.31 -4.17
N SER A 89 3.81 -11.50 -4.66
CA SER A 89 4.78 -12.44 -5.19
C SER A 89 4.91 -12.31 -6.70
N GLY A 90 5.95 -12.95 -7.24
CA GLY A 90 6.07 -13.14 -8.69
C GLY A 90 6.75 -12.01 -9.44
N ILE A 91 7.18 -10.95 -8.75
CA ILE A 91 7.85 -9.85 -9.40
C ILE A 91 8.79 -9.20 -8.41
N HIS A 92 9.90 -8.67 -8.92
CA HIS A 92 10.82 -7.86 -8.11
C HIS A 92 11.00 -6.50 -8.77
N ILE A 93 11.46 -5.53 -8.01
CA ILE A 93 11.70 -4.18 -8.50
C ILE A 93 13.21 -3.97 -8.51
N ALA A 94 13.73 -3.45 -9.64
CA ALA A 94 15.15 -3.16 -9.74
C ALA A 94 15.58 -2.17 -8.65
N GLU A 95 16.82 -2.30 -8.18
CA GLU A 95 17.32 -1.44 -7.12
C GLU A 95 17.21 0.04 -7.46
N GLU A 96 17.52 0.39 -8.70
CA GLU A 96 17.43 1.78 -9.11
C GLU A 96 16.00 2.30 -9.08
N ASP A 97 15.02 1.44 -9.35
CA ASP A 97 13.63 1.83 -9.28
C ASP A 97 13.15 1.96 -7.83
N LEU A 98 13.63 1.08 -6.95
CA LEU A 98 13.27 1.17 -5.54
C LEU A 98 13.65 2.51 -4.93
N LYS A 99 14.78 3.08 -5.37
CA LYS A 99 15.22 4.37 -4.87
C LYS A 99 14.29 5.50 -5.28
N GLN A 100 13.51 5.32 -6.33
CA GLN A 100 12.66 6.36 -6.87
C GLN A 100 11.19 6.06 -6.77
N ILE A 101 10.82 4.93 -6.15
CA ILE A 101 9.45 4.42 -6.20
C ILE A 101 8.44 5.42 -5.61
N PHE A 102 8.86 6.28 -4.69
CA PHE A 102 8.01 7.26 -4.07
C PHE A 102 8.08 8.65 -4.72
N THR A 103 8.87 8.79 -5.79
CA THR A 103 8.99 10.05 -6.51
C THR A 103 7.72 10.30 -7.32
N PRO A 104 7.22 11.56 -7.35
CA PRO A 104 6.01 11.84 -8.13
C PRO A 104 6.19 11.47 -9.60
N PHE A 105 5.16 10.84 -10.17
CA PHE A 105 5.10 10.44 -11.57
C PHE A 105 6.11 9.39 -11.99
N TYR A 106 6.91 8.86 -11.04
CA TYR A 106 7.84 7.80 -11.38
C TYR A 106 7.08 6.49 -11.57
N ARG A 107 7.45 5.73 -12.59
CA ARG A 107 6.82 4.45 -12.89
C ARG A 107 7.88 3.44 -13.25
N VAL A 108 7.72 2.23 -12.73
CA VAL A 108 8.68 1.16 -12.97
C VAL A 108 8.61 0.70 -14.42
N ASP A 109 7.39 0.53 -14.95
CA ASP A 109 7.19 0.07 -16.32
C ASP A 109 6.40 1.11 -17.09
N LYS A 110 7.12 2.04 -17.70
CA LYS A 110 6.49 3.18 -18.33
C LYS A 110 5.71 2.81 -19.58
N SER A 111 6.06 1.72 -20.25
CA SER A 111 5.41 1.35 -21.50
C SER A 111 4.06 0.70 -21.26
N ARG A 112 3.75 0.27 -20.05
CA ARG A 112 2.51 -0.44 -19.75
C ARG A 112 1.69 0.21 -18.67
N ASN A 113 1.99 1.44 -18.37
CA ASN A 113 1.37 2.09 -17.25
C ASN A 113 -0.10 2.30 -17.36
N ARG A 114 -0.64 2.44 -18.52
CA ARG A 114 -2.06 2.65 -18.66
C ARG A 114 -2.87 1.53 -18.09
N ASN A 115 -2.40 0.30 -18.24
CA ASN A 115 -3.14 -0.87 -17.80
C ASN A 115 -2.82 -1.25 -16.38
N SER A 116 -1.68 -0.82 -15.86
CA SER A 116 -1.36 -1.11 -14.47
C SER A 116 -1.91 -0.04 -13.55
N GLY A 117 -2.56 0.95 -14.11
CA GLY A 117 -3.36 1.87 -13.33
C GLY A 117 -2.57 2.92 -12.60
N GLY A 118 -3.00 4.04 -12.57
CA GLY A 118 -2.45 5.11 -11.81
C GLY A 118 -1.55 6.00 -12.61
N SER A 119 -1.43 7.19 -12.11
CA SER A 119 -0.68 8.27 -12.75
C SER A 119 0.78 8.32 -12.31
N GLY A 120 1.19 7.41 -11.41
CA GLY A 120 2.51 7.51 -10.80
C GLY A 120 2.49 8.36 -9.54
N LEU A 121 1.32 8.80 -9.10
CA LEU A 121 1.20 9.60 -7.89
C LEU A 121 0.81 8.79 -6.66
N GLY A 122 0.34 7.54 -6.85
CA GLY A 122 -0.18 6.77 -5.73
C GLY A 122 0.81 6.59 -4.60
N LEU A 123 2.03 6.16 -4.92
CA LEU A 123 3.04 5.95 -3.87
C LEU A 123 3.59 7.26 -3.34
N TYR A 124 3.68 8.30 -4.17
CA TYR A 124 4.08 9.62 -3.69
C TYR A 124 3.05 10.15 -2.68
N ILE A 125 1.77 10.03 -3.00
CA ILE A 125 0.71 10.47 -2.11
C ILE A 125 0.74 9.66 -0.83
N THR A 126 0.96 8.35 -0.94
CA THR A 126 1.09 7.46 0.22
C THR A 126 2.22 7.94 1.13
N LYS A 127 3.39 8.21 0.55
CA LYS A 127 4.52 8.70 1.33
C LYS A 127 4.18 10.01 2.03
N THR A 128 3.56 10.93 1.31
CA THR A 128 3.20 12.23 1.88
C THR A 128 2.27 12.06 3.09
N ILE A 129 1.25 11.21 2.96
CA ILE A 129 0.32 10.98 4.05
C ILE A 129 1.02 10.34 5.25
N LEU A 130 1.85 9.32 4.99
CA LEU A 130 2.56 8.63 6.05
C LEU A 130 3.55 9.54 6.75
N ASP A 131 4.26 10.39 5.99
CA ASP A 131 5.19 11.34 6.58
C ASP A 131 4.48 12.33 7.50
N HIS A 132 3.31 12.82 7.09
CA HIS A 132 2.55 13.74 7.93
C HIS A 132 2.02 13.06 9.18
N HIS A 133 1.81 11.76 9.14
CA HIS A 133 1.44 10.98 10.33
C HIS A 133 2.66 10.53 11.12
N ARG A 134 3.87 10.79 10.60
CA ARG A 134 5.13 10.34 11.21
C ARG A 134 5.20 8.82 11.31
N ILE A 135 4.73 8.16 10.27
CA ILE A 135 4.75 6.71 10.20
C ILE A 135 5.94 6.27 9.35
N PRO A 136 6.93 5.59 9.94
CA PRO A 136 8.04 5.04 9.15
C PRO A 136 7.52 3.98 8.18
N HIS A 137 8.12 3.98 6.99
CA HIS A 137 7.68 3.04 5.96
C HIS A 137 8.83 2.74 5.01
N SER A 138 8.71 1.63 4.29
CA SER A 138 9.73 1.24 3.33
C SER A 138 9.12 0.29 2.31
N MET A 139 9.82 0.12 1.18
CA MET A 139 9.48 -0.88 0.18
C MET A 139 10.76 -1.59 -0.20
N VAL A 140 10.75 -2.92 -0.12
CA VAL A 140 11.93 -3.72 -0.39
C VAL A 140 11.55 -4.95 -1.19
N ASN A 141 12.54 -5.52 -1.89
CA ASN A 141 12.37 -6.85 -2.48
C ASN A 141 12.50 -7.90 -1.37
N THR A 142 11.69 -8.94 -1.49
CA THR A 142 11.81 -10.12 -0.65
C THR A 142 12.24 -11.29 -1.52
N GLU A 143 12.37 -12.46 -0.94
CA GLU A 143 12.76 -13.64 -1.70
C GLU A 143 11.78 -13.89 -2.84
N ASP A 144 10.49 -13.79 -2.58
CA ASP A 144 9.47 -14.15 -3.56
C ASP A 144 8.86 -12.96 -4.27
N GLY A 145 9.09 -11.74 -3.81
CA GLY A 145 8.40 -10.61 -4.42
C GLY A 145 8.83 -9.28 -3.85
N VAL A 146 7.84 -8.42 -3.59
CA VAL A 146 8.07 -7.07 -3.11
C VAL A 146 7.20 -6.83 -1.88
N ARG A 147 7.74 -6.16 -0.87
CA ARG A 147 7.00 -5.88 0.36
C ARG A 147 7.05 -4.40 0.70
N PHE A 148 5.88 -3.82 0.92
CA PHE A 148 5.73 -2.49 1.50
C PHE A 148 5.40 -2.64 2.98
N THR A 149 6.12 -1.92 3.85
CA THR A 149 5.91 -2.00 5.30
C THR A 149 5.70 -0.61 5.88
N ALA A 150 4.79 -0.49 6.84
CA ALA A 150 4.58 0.75 7.59
C ALA A 150 4.36 0.40 9.06
N PHE A 151 4.89 1.25 9.95
CA PHE A 151 4.83 1.00 11.39
C PHE A 151 3.88 1.99 12.04
N LEU A 152 2.68 1.50 12.38
CA LEU A 152 1.62 2.34 12.96
C LEU A 152 1.78 2.40 14.48
N ARG A 153 2.36 3.50 14.96
CA ARG A 153 2.61 3.65 16.40
C ARG A 153 2.11 4.95 16.94
#